data_c3060b1e7dfee24785b6ef29e2e19b6f
#
_entry.id   c3060b1e7dfee24785b6ef29e2e19b6f
#
_cell.length_a   1.000
_cell.length_b   1.000
_cell.length_c   1.000
_cell.angle_alpha   90.00
_cell.angle_beta   90.00
_cell.angle_gamma   90.00
#
_symmetry.space_group_name_H-M   'P 1'
#
loop_
_entity.id
_entity.type
_entity.pdbx_description
1 polymer ?
#
loop_
_entity_poly.entity_id
_entity_poly.type
_entity_poly.pdbx_seq_one_letter_code
_entity_poly.pdbx_strand_id
1 'polypeptide(L)'
;MKSPHRLLATTALALGTLLLAAGVRNVTVKKPGTLASKIGDSKYAVTQLKVKGTLDAADVRLLRDMAGGDTLLGRTPGRLVDIDLSEVEFQPGPEPITSGKYKYRITGWHTLPASLFYNCPVERLVLPARLDSIGSWALQRTRLTDLVIPAGVVMGKFVVARDSALRTLRLPDIHGQVPALSGLGLPVLRSIRYGDVDYISAGSFDDLPEVEEIVFDGLVGHMDGYLVTDCPKLKRIIFNGPVASTGGRQFVKNCPELEEVAFNGLVFATGFGKPVDCPKLTGYTQGGMVLYGDTACFRTATPAQVAADPEMRRQAEALLAYKRRALTKPSVNFLRAIESDNFAESDTLAQALGDRSFAADLGPEVLPIRRDMAMTKLDLLKSAPPYAPDTVQVSWTYAAPSDSLLALDREYFNLDSVAGTGDDISRIRNLLCWVHDLVRHDGSSDNPRSQTLIDMYELCRSERRGVNCRMMAIMLTEALLAEGIPARYLTCQPKLYDFDSDCHVICVAWSDSLRKWVWVDPTFAAYVTDENGLMLHPGEVRERLRTDKPLVLNPDANWNHEAAQTKEDYLDRYMAKNLYYIEAVAHNCPRPEGRGAMRPTYVVLIPEGMRQAAPDSDVYTTDYDTFWQAPDR
;
A
#
# COMPACT_ATOMS: atom_id res chain seq x y z
N MET A 1 15.68 -52.75 -59.70
CA MET A 1 16.03 -52.39 -58.31
C MET A 1 15.36 -51.06 -57.97
N LYS A 2 14.22 -51.06 -57.25
CA LYS A 2 13.51 -49.86 -56.84
C LYS A 2 13.99 -49.46 -55.43
N SER A 3 14.44 -48.24 -55.32
CA SER A 3 15.09 -47.64 -54.15
C SER A 3 14.20 -47.64 -52.88
N PRO A 4 14.73 -47.97 -51.69
CA PRO A 4 13.97 -48.00 -50.42
C PRO A 4 13.70 -46.63 -49.81
N HIS A 5 14.06 -45.52 -50.46
CA HIS A 5 13.94 -44.15 -49.86
C HIS A 5 12.54 -43.48 -49.87
N ARG A 6 11.55 -44.09 -50.54
CA ARG A 6 10.16 -43.51 -50.57
C ARG A 6 9.27 -43.93 -49.41
N LEU A 7 9.61 -44.98 -48.65
CA LEU A 7 8.76 -45.45 -47.53
C LEU A 7 9.04 -44.72 -46.22
N LEU A 8 10.25 -44.15 -46.05
CA LEU A 8 10.63 -43.45 -44.82
C LEU A 8 10.12 -41.99 -44.79
N ALA A 9 9.91 -41.34 -45.95
CA ALA A 9 9.41 -39.98 -46.00
C ALA A 9 7.90 -39.85 -45.67
N THR A 10 7.10 -40.87 -46.04
CA THR A 10 5.65 -40.88 -45.75
C THR A 10 5.33 -41.20 -44.30
N THR A 11 6.14 -42.02 -43.63
CA THR A 11 6.00 -42.29 -42.20
C THR A 11 6.44 -41.13 -41.33
N ALA A 12 7.48 -40.39 -41.71
CA ALA A 12 7.92 -39.20 -40.98
C ALA A 12 6.91 -38.03 -41.10
N LEU A 13 6.25 -37.85 -42.26
CA LEU A 13 5.23 -36.83 -42.44
C LEU A 13 3.93 -37.18 -41.66
N ALA A 14 3.55 -38.46 -41.61
CA ALA A 14 2.39 -38.91 -40.84
C ALA A 14 2.61 -38.83 -39.34
N LEU A 15 3.84 -39.09 -38.83
CA LEU A 15 4.18 -38.89 -37.43
C LEU A 15 4.30 -37.39 -37.08
N GLY A 16 4.83 -36.55 -37.97
CA GLY A 16 4.92 -35.10 -37.74
C GLY A 16 3.57 -34.41 -37.72
N THR A 17 2.62 -34.81 -38.56
CA THR A 17 1.25 -34.28 -38.56
C THR A 17 0.40 -34.83 -37.37
N LEU A 18 0.64 -36.07 -36.93
CA LEU A 18 0.02 -36.59 -35.71
C LEU A 18 0.53 -35.89 -34.43
N LEU A 19 1.81 -35.52 -34.36
CA LEU A 19 2.40 -34.80 -33.24
C LEU A 19 1.90 -33.35 -33.16
N LEU A 20 1.63 -32.69 -34.29
CA LEU A 20 1.04 -31.35 -34.33
C LEU A 20 -0.46 -31.38 -33.95
N ALA A 21 -1.20 -32.45 -34.31
CA ALA A 21 -2.60 -32.63 -33.95
C ALA A 21 -2.80 -33.04 -32.47
N ALA A 22 -1.77 -33.60 -31.82
CA ALA A 22 -1.85 -34.03 -30.42
C ALA A 22 -1.75 -32.85 -29.41
N GLY A 23 -1.29 -31.66 -29.83
CA GLY A 23 -1.07 -30.53 -28.94
C GLY A 23 -2.31 -29.70 -28.63
N VAL A 24 -3.38 -29.80 -29.43
CA VAL A 24 -4.61 -29.00 -29.28
C VAL A 24 -5.76 -29.89 -28.81
N ARG A 25 -6.46 -29.46 -27.76
CA ARG A 25 -7.62 -30.19 -27.20
C ARG A 25 -8.80 -29.25 -26.92
N ASN A 26 -10.02 -29.75 -27.23
CA ASN A 26 -11.28 -29.15 -26.78
C ASN A 26 -12.00 -30.18 -25.90
N VAL A 27 -12.31 -29.82 -24.65
CA VAL A 27 -12.86 -30.74 -23.68
C VAL A 27 -14.08 -30.15 -22.99
N THR A 28 -15.16 -30.96 -22.92
CA THR A 28 -16.35 -30.60 -22.14
C THR A 28 -16.38 -31.42 -20.85
N VAL A 29 -16.36 -30.74 -19.70
CA VAL A 29 -16.47 -31.33 -18.36
C VAL A 29 -17.93 -31.23 -17.93
N LYS A 30 -18.70 -32.31 -18.13
CA LYS A 30 -20.13 -32.38 -17.72
C LYS A 30 -20.29 -32.64 -16.22
N LYS A 31 -19.32 -33.31 -15.60
CA LYS A 31 -19.27 -33.62 -14.17
C LYS A 31 -17.94 -33.16 -13.63
N PRO A 32 -17.91 -32.26 -12.60
CA PRO A 32 -16.68 -31.84 -11.96
C PRO A 32 -15.81 -33.01 -11.50
N GLY A 33 -14.48 -32.83 -11.55
CA GLY A 33 -13.50 -33.87 -11.20
C GLY A 33 -13.22 -34.89 -12.31
N THR A 34 -13.74 -34.69 -13.54
CA THR A 34 -13.58 -35.67 -14.62
C THR A 34 -12.66 -35.22 -15.76
N LEU A 35 -12.02 -34.08 -15.67
CA LEU A 35 -11.10 -33.56 -16.70
C LEU A 35 -9.97 -34.57 -16.98
N ALA A 36 -9.41 -35.19 -15.93
CA ALA A 36 -8.34 -36.18 -16.06
C ALA A 36 -8.73 -37.35 -16.98
N SER A 37 -9.95 -37.90 -16.85
CA SER A 37 -10.42 -38.98 -17.70
C SER A 37 -10.63 -38.58 -19.16
N LYS A 38 -10.84 -37.29 -19.43
CA LYS A 38 -10.99 -36.74 -20.78
C LYS A 38 -9.67 -36.42 -21.46
N ILE A 39 -8.66 -36.01 -20.70
CA ILE A 39 -7.29 -35.73 -21.18
C ILE A 39 -6.51 -37.04 -21.36
N GLY A 40 -6.63 -38.00 -20.44
CA GLY A 40 -5.91 -39.25 -20.46
C GLY A 40 -4.40 -39.08 -20.25
N ASP A 41 -3.63 -40.07 -20.71
CA ASP A 41 -2.17 -40.14 -20.51
C ASP A 41 -1.38 -39.07 -21.26
N SER A 42 -2.02 -38.38 -22.20
CA SER A 42 -1.36 -37.32 -23.01
C SER A 42 -1.29 -35.96 -22.32
N LYS A 43 -1.59 -35.84 -21.04
CA LYS A 43 -1.69 -34.54 -20.33
C LYS A 43 -0.48 -33.61 -20.50
N TYR A 44 0.72 -34.15 -20.59
CA TYR A 44 1.94 -33.35 -20.77
C TYR A 44 2.31 -33.05 -22.24
N ALA A 45 1.59 -33.65 -23.18
CA ALA A 45 1.77 -33.36 -24.61
C ALA A 45 0.80 -32.25 -25.11
N VAL A 46 -0.21 -31.90 -24.33
CA VAL A 46 -1.18 -30.87 -24.66
C VAL A 46 -0.54 -29.50 -24.48
N THR A 47 -0.54 -28.68 -25.54
CA THR A 47 -0.02 -27.30 -25.55
C THR A 47 -1.11 -26.25 -25.59
N GLN A 48 -2.28 -26.61 -26.15
CA GLN A 48 -3.43 -25.72 -26.23
C GLN A 48 -4.69 -26.46 -25.76
N LEU A 49 -5.46 -25.83 -24.88
CA LEU A 49 -6.65 -26.45 -24.27
C LEU A 49 -7.81 -25.46 -24.18
N LYS A 50 -8.91 -25.78 -24.80
CA LYS A 50 -10.21 -25.17 -24.53
C LYS A 50 -11.02 -26.07 -23.62
N VAL A 51 -11.48 -25.53 -22.49
CA VAL A 51 -12.34 -26.24 -21.54
C VAL A 51 -13.72 -25.59 -21.50
N LYS A 52 -14.74 -26.42 -21.40
CA LYS A 52 -16.12 -26.00 -21.20
C LYS A 52 -16.75 -26.79 -20.05
N GLY A 53 -17.51 -26.11 -19.20
CA GLY A 53 -18.28 -26.69 -18.10
C GLY A 53 -17.74 -26.35 -16.73
N THR A 54 -18.09 -27.14 -15.73
CA THR A 54 -17.77 -26.85 -14.33
C THR A 54 -16.53 -27.62 -13.88
N LEU A 55 -15.55 -26.91 -13.30
CA LEU A 55 -14.32 -27.47 -12.79
C LEU A 55 -14.29 -27.45 -11.25
N ASP A 56 -13.86 -28.54 -10.65
CA ASP A 56 -13.57 -28.61 -9.22
C ASP A 56 -12.06 -28.51 -8.94
N ALA A 57 -11.67 -28.69 -7.67
CA ALA A 57 -10.28 -28.62 -7.26
C ALA A 57 -9.38 -29.68 -7.91
N ALA A 58 -9.90 -30.86 -8.25
CA ALA A 58 -9.13 -31.92 -8.93
C ALA A 58 -8.84 -31.53 -10.37
N ASP A 59 -9.83 -30.99 -11.07
CA ASP A 59 -9.68 -30.48 -12.45
C ASP A 59 -8.69 -29.31 -12.51
N VAL A 60 -8.77 -28.39 -11.54
CA VAL A 60 -7.85 -27.24 -11.44
C VAL A 60 -6.42 -27.69 -11.14
N ARG A 61 -6.21 -28.67 -10.25
CA ARG A 61 -4.87 -29.26 -10.03
C ARG A 61 -4.30 -29.86 -11.31
N LEU A 62 -5.13 -30.54 -12.10
CA LEU A 62 -4.69 -31.08 -13.38
C LEU A 62 -4.29 -29.97 -14.37
N LEU A 63 -5.06 -28.89 -14.47
CA LEU A 63 -4.70 -27.74 -15.32
C LEU A 63 -3.35 -27.16 -14.93
N ARG A 64 -3.09 -27.01 -13.63
CA ARG A 64 -1.79 -26.56 -13.12
C ARG A 64 -0.66 -27.52 -13.47
N ASP A 65 -0.89 -28.83 -13.27
CA ASP A 65 0.06 -29.87 -13.62
C ASP A 65 0.40 -29.86 -15.13
N MET A 66 -0.62 -29.75 -15.97
CA MET A 66 -0.47 -29.62 -17.42
C MET A 66 0.26 -28.32 -17.84
N ALA A 67 0.07 -27.25 -17.08
CA ALA A 67 0.72 -25.94 -17.33
C ALA A 67 2.11 -25.81 -16.69
N GLY A 68 2.71 -26.90 -16.22
CA GLY A 68 4.06 -26.90 -15.69
C GLY A 68 4.21 -26.59 -14.20
N GLY A 69 3.12 -26.55 -13.43
CA GLY A 69 3.15 -26.27 -11.98
C GLY A 69 2.22 -27.17 -11.18
N ASP A 70 2.77 -28.01 -10.30
CA ASP A 70 2.01 -28.81 -9.36
C ASP A 70 1.96 -28.18 -7.96
N THR A 71 3.06 -27.53 -7.58
CA THR A 71 3.22 -26.77 -6.33
C THR A 71 3.49 -25.31 -6.62
N LEU A 72 3.55 -24.46 -5.59
CA LEU A 72 3.94 -23.06 -5.75
C LEU A 72 5.39 -22.87 -6.25
N LEU A 73 6.27 -23.83 -6.01
CA LEU A 73 7.68 -23.80 -6.38
C LEU A 73 8.09 -24.94 -7.32
N GLY A 74 7.30 -26.03 -7.35
CA GLY A 74 7.57 -27.20 -8.18
C GLY A 74 7.26 -26.98 -9.65
N ARG A 75 7.94 -27.73 -10.50
CA ARG A 75 7.73 -27.78 -11.94
C ARG A 75 7.35 -29.19 -12.35
N THR A 76 6.37 -29.30 -13.24
CA THR A 76 5.99 -30.54 -13.91
C THR A 76 6.48 -30.49 -15.37
N PRO A 77 6.50 -31.61 -16.10
CA PRO A 77 6.84 -31.60 -17.52
C PRO A 77 5.71 -31.09 -18.42
N GLY A 78 4.67 -30.49 -17.84
CA GLY A 78 3.54 -29.92 -18.56
C GLY A 78 3.95 -28.80 -19.53
N ARG A 79 3.29 -28.76 -20.70
CA ARG A 79 3.57 -27.85 -21.81
C ARG A 79 2.36 -27.01 -22.23
N LEU A 80 1.30 -27.00 -21.42
CA LEU A 80 0.09 -26.24 -21.67
C LEU A 80 0.38 -24.74 -21.50
N VAL A 81 0.37 -24.01 -22.60
CA VAL A 81 0.71 -22.57 -22.65
C VAL A 81 -0.45 -21.70 -23.16
N ASP A 82 -1.40 -22.29 -23.89
CA ASP A 82 -2.58 -21.59 -24.41
C ASP A 82 -3.84 -22.21 -23.81
N ILE A 83 -4.60 -21.42 -23.05
CA ILE A 83 -5.74 -21.90 -22.27
C ILE A 83 -6.95 -21.03 -22.52
N ASP A 84 -8.04 -21.63 -22.96
CA ASP A 84 -9.35 -20.97 -23.10
C ASP A 84 -10.31 -21.50 -22.02
N LEU A 85 -10.61 -20.63 -21.05
CA LEU A 85 -11.58 -20.88 -19.97
C LEU A 85 -12.89 -20.10 -20.17
N SER A 86 -13.14 -19.55 -21.35
CA SER A 86 -14.29 -18.65 -21.62
C SER A 86 -15.65 -19.26 -21.25
N GLU A 87 -15.77 -20.60 -21.30
CA GLU A 87 -16.99 -21.33 -20.98
C GLU A 87 -16.86 -22.17 -19.69
N VAL A 88 -16.02 -21.73 -18.74
CA VAL A 88 -15.75 -22.44 -17.47
C VAL A 88 -16.38 -21.71 -16.29
N GLU A 89 -16.96 -22.49 -15.37
CA GLU A 89 -17.31 -22.09 -14.00
C GLU A 89 -16.51 -22.94 -13.01
N PHE A 90 -16.22 -22.36 -11.84
CA PHE A 90 -15.45 -23.06 -10.80
C PHE A 90 -16.35 -23.46 -9.63
N GLN A 91 -16.37 -24.75 -9.29
CA GLN A 91 -17.15 -25.24 -8.17
C GLN A 91 -16.42 -24.98 -6.84
N PRO A 92 -16.98 -24.16 -5.92
CA PRO A 92 -16.42 -23.96 -4.59
C PRO A 92 -16.36 -25.25 -3.79
N GLY A 93 -15.29 -25.42 -2.99
CA GLY A 93 -15.16 -26.59 -2.16
C GLY A 93 -13.98 -26.56 -1.18
N PRO A 94 -13.94 -27.47 -0.20
CA PRO A 94 -12.91 -27.50 0.83
C PRO A 94 -11.56 -28.01 0.32
N GLU A 95 -11.56 -28.71 -0.82
CA GLU A 95 -10.35 -29.31 -1.37
C GLU A 95 -9.39 -28.27 -1.93
N PRO A 96 -8.08 -28.38 -1.65
CA PRO A 96 -7.10 -27.43 -2.15
C PRO A 96 -6.78 -27.67 -3.63
N ILE A 97 -6.51 -26.57 -4.35
CA ILE A 97 -6.02 -26.59 -5.74
C ILE A 97 -4.49 -26.60 -5.84
N THR A 98 -3.79 -26.43 -4.71
CA THR A 98 -2.33 -26.42 -4.64
C THR A 98 -1.84 -27.45 -3.65
N SER A 99 -0.68 -28.07 -3.94
CA SER A 99 0.04 -28.93 -3.01
C SER A 99 1.07 -28.12 -2.20
N GLY A 100 1.52 -28.65 -1.06
CA GLY A 100 2.53 -28.04 -0.21
C GLY A 100 1.98 -27.24 0.97
N LYS A 101 2.80 -26.30 1.49
CA LYS A 101 2.52 -25.53 2.71
C LYS A 101 1.28 -24.63 2.56
N TYR A 102 1.12 -23.99 1.40
CA TYR A 102 0.03 -23.06 1.14
C TYR A 102 -1.08 -23.76 0.35
N LYS A 103 -2.25 -23.89 0.95
CA LYS A 103 -3.40 -24.61 0.38
C LYS A 103 -4.48 -23.63 -0.03
N TYR A 104 -4.47 -23.20 -1.30
CA TYR A 104 -5.54 -22.37 -1.87
C TYR A 104 -6.72 -23.24 -2.29
N ARG A 105 -7.93 -22.67 -2.26
CA ARG A 105 -9.19 -23.34 -2.58
C ARG A 105 -10.00 -22.52 -3.57
N ILE A 106 -10.99 -23.15 -4.18
CA ILE A 106 -12.01 -22.46 -4.96
C ILE A 106 -13.02 -21.88 -3.98
N THR A 107 -13.17 -20.55 -3.97
CA THR A 107 -14.01 -19.81 -3.02
C THR A 107 -15.34 -19.35 -3.60
N GLY A 108 -15.49 -19.31 -4.94
CA GLY A 108 -16.70 -18.85 -5.61
C GLY A 108 -16.84 -19.42 -7.01
N TRP A 109 -18.08 -19.51 -7.49
CA TRP A 109 -18.43 -20.05 -8.82
C TRP A 109 -17.82 -19.24 -9.96
N HIS A 110 -17.81 -17.93 -9.83
CA HIS A 110 -17.27 -16.98 -10.81
C HIS A 110 -16.00 -16.31 -10.32
N THR A 111 -15.24 -17.01 -9.49
CA THR A 111 -13.96 -16.56 -8.96
C THR A 111 -12.82 -17.32 -9.62
N LEU A 112 -11.93 -16.62 -10.33
CA LEU A 112 -10.67 -17.23 -10.74
C LEU A 112 -9.86 -17.55 -9.49
N PRO A 113 -9.56 -18.84 -9.20
CA PRO A 113 -8.99 -19.22 -7.91
C PRO A 113 -7.65 -18.55 -7.62
N ALA A 114 -7.40 -18.23 -6.35
CA ALA A 114 -6.10 -17.70 -5.93
C ALA A 114 -4.97 -18.67 -6.31
N SER A 115 -3.87 -18.15 -6.83
CA SER A 115 -2.70 -18.91 -7.30
C SER A 115 -3.00 -19.90 -8.44
N LEU A 116 -4.09 -19.75 -9.20
CA LEU A 116 -4.49 -20.68 -10.25
C LEU A 116 -3.32 -21.05 -11.18
N PHE A 117 -2.66 -20.07 -11.79
CA PHE A 117 -1.50 -20.29 -12.65
C PHE A 117 -0.21 -19.70 -12.07
N TYR A 118 -0.15 -19.55 -10.74
CA TYR A 118 1.09 -19.10 -10.10
C TYR A 118 2.28 -19.95 -10.54
N ASN A 119 3.34 -19.27 -11.06
CA ASN A 119 4.56 -19.91 -11.53
C ASN A 119 4.36 -20.94 -12.68
N CYS A 120 3.28 -20.84 -13.43
CA CYS A 120 3.02 -21.62 -14.64
C CYS A 120 3.34 -20.78 -15.87
N PRO A 121 4.14 -21.26 -16.83
CA PRO A 121 4.54 -20.49 -18.01
C PRO A 121 3.43 -20.41 -19.07
N VAL A 122 2.24 -19.99 -18.66
CA VAL A 122 1.11 -19.75 -19.55
C VAL A 122 1.36 -18.49 -20.35
N GLU A 123 1.22 -18.58 -21.67
CA GLU A 123 1.50 -17.51 -22.62
C GLU A 123 0.24 -16.82 -23.14
N ARG A 124 -0.88 -17.55 -23.17
CA ARG A 124 -2.18 -17.05 -23.56
C ARG A 124 -3.27 -17.61 -22.65
N LEU A 125 -4.14 -16.75 -22.15
CA LEU A 125 -5.26 -17.11 -21.32
C LEU A 125 -6.52 -16.34 -21.75
N VAL A 126 -7.59 -17.07 -22.06
CA VAL A 126 -8.93 -16.48 -22.20
C VAL A 126 -9.66 -16.73 -20.88
N LEU A 127 -10.00 -15.64 -20.20
CA LEU A 127 -10.70 -15.66 -18.93
C LEU A 127 -12.15 -16.14 -19.08
N PRO A 128 -12.78 -16.67 -18.02
CA PRO A 128 -14.20 -16.98 -18.02
C PRO A 128 -15.06 -15.78 -18.43
N ALA A 129 -16.06 -16.03 -19.28
CA ALA A 129 -16.96 -14.96 -19.74
C ALA A 129 -17.78 -14.36 -18.59
N ARG A 130 -18.00 -15.12 -17.53
CA ARG A 130 -18.63 -14.69 -16.29
C ARG A 130 -17.62 -14.77 -15.15
N LEU A 131 -17.11 -13.62 -14.73
CA LEU A 131 -16.07 -13.51 -13.73
C LEU A 131 -16.40 -12.35 -12.79
N ASP A 132 -16.55 -12.64 -11.50
CA ASP A 132 -16.84 -11.65 -10.47
C ASP A 132 -15.54 -11.21 -9.74
N SER A 133 -14.57 -12.14 -9.63
CA SER A 133 -13.30 -11.83 -8.97
C SER A 133 -12.13 -12.69 -9.44
N ILE A 134 -10.91 -12.17 -9.24
CA ILE A 134 -9.64 -12.89 -9.45
C ILE A 134 -8.91 -12.97 -8.11
N GLY A 135 -8.63 -14.18 -7.67
CA GLY A 135 -7.91 -14.42 -6.42
C GLY A 135 -6.46 -13.94 -6.45
N SER A 136 -5.91 -13.68 -5.27
CA SER A 136 -4.52 -13.21 -5.14
C SER A 136 -3.53 -14.18 -5.79
N TRP A 137 -2.49 -13.64 -6.42
CA TRP A 137 -1.42 -14.37 -7.12
C TRP A 137 -1.89 -15.30 -8.26
N ALA A 138 -3.13 -15.15 -8.74
CA ALA A 138 -3.70 -16.10 -9.70
C ALA A 138 -2.88 -16.25 -10.99
N LEU A 139 -2.29 -15.19 -11.49
CA LEU A 139 -1.51 -15.12 -12.72
C LEU A 139 -0.07 -14.66 -12.48
N GLN A 140 0.44 -14.71 -11.24
CA GLN A 140 1.79 -14.28 -10.92
C GLN A 140 2.85 -15.24 -11.50
N ARG A 141 3.91 -14.69 -12.11
CA ARG A 141 4.99 -15.46 -12.75
C ARG A 141 4.52 -16.34 -13.91
N THR A 142 3.56 -15.86 -14.67
CA THR A 142 3.19 -16.42 -15.97
C THR A 142 4.12 -15.90 -17.09
N ARG A 143 3.78 -16.17 -18.33
CA ARG A 143 4.43 -15.61 -19.53
C ARG A 143 3.39 -14.97 -20.45
N LEU A 144 2.31 -14.47 -19.87
CA LEU A 144 1.29 -13.77 -20.63
C LEU A 144 1.91 -12.56 -21.32
N THR A 145 1.61 -12.37 -22.59
CA THR A 145 2.07 -11.19 -23.35
C THR A 145 1.06 -10.05 -23.24
N ASP A 146 -0.21 -10.41 -23.16
CA ASP A 146 -1.33 -9.50 -23.13
C ASP A 146 -2.36 -9.99 -22.12
N LEU A 147 -2.90 -9.08 -21.33
CA LEU A 147 -3.97 -9.41 -20.39
C LEU A 147 -5.05 -8.33 -20.40
N VAL A 148 -6.28 -8.77 -20.64
CA VAL A 148 -7.48 -7.95 -20.51
C VAL A 148 -8.34 -8.52 -19.40
N ILE A 149 -8.57 -7.72 -18.35
CA ILE A 149 -9.48 -8.07 -17.27
C ILE A 149 -10.87 -7.49 -17.56
N PRO A 150 -11.94 -8.28 -17.48
CA PRO A 150 -13.30 -7.79 -17.75
C PRO A 150 -13.79 -6.73 -16.76
N ALA A 151 -14.79 -5.94 -17.15
CA ALA A 151 -15.40 -4.94 -16.30
C ALA A 151 -16.06 -5.54 -15.04
N GLY A 152 -16.00 -4.81 -13.92
CA GLY A 152 -16.63 -5.20 -12.66
C GLY A 152 -15.91 -6.30 -11.89
N VAL A 153 -14.75 -6.78 -12.36
CA VAL A 153 -14.00 -7.86 -11.70
C VAL A 153 -13.18 -7.33 -10.52
N VAL A 154 -13.41 -7.87 -9.33
CA VAL A 154 -12.62 -7.56 -8.14
C VAL A 154 -11.29 -8.31 -8.19
N MET A 155 -10.18 -7.58 -8.06
CA MET A 155 -8.84 -8.17 -8.10
C MET A 155 -8.26 -8.39 -6.71
N GLY A 156 -7.67 -9.57 -6.50
CA GLY A 156 -6.84 -9.87 -5.35
C GLY A 156 -5.45 -9.22 -5.42
N LYS A 157 -4.63 -9.46 -4.40
CA LYS A 157 -3.26 -8.89 -4.34
C LYS A 157 -2.33 -9.60 -5.33
N PHE A 158 -1.44 -8.83 -5.97
CA PHE A 158 -0.34 -9.35 -6.81
C PHE A 158 -0.78 -10.29 -7.94
N VAL A 159 -1.93 -10.04 -8.57
CA VAL A 159 -2.51 -10.92 -9.60
C VAL A 159 -1.50 -11.17 -10.74
N VAL A 160 -0.77 -10.15 -11.20
CA VAL A 160 0.14 -10.20 -12.36
C VAL A 160 1.61 -9.91 -12.01
N ALA A 161 2.01 -10.05 -10.75
CA ALA A 161 3.38 -9.70 -10.37
C ALA A 161 4.43 -10.67 -10.93
N ARG A 162 5.64 -10.12 -11.22
CA ARG A 162 6.82 -10.88 -11.72
C ARG A 162 6.55 -11.64 -13.02
N ASP A 163 5.72 -11.07 -13.89
CA ASP A 163 5.55 -11.58 -15.24
C ASP A 163 6.58 -10.93 -16.15
N SER A 164 7.46 -11.77 -16.73
CA SER A 164 8.58 -11.30 -17.54
C SER A 164 8.23 -11.09 -19.03
N ALA A 165 7.01 -11.38 -19.44
CA ALA A 165 6.57 -11.32 -20.83
C ALA A 165 5.44 -10.31 -21.07
N LEU A 166 4.77 -9.84 -20.03
CA LEU A 166 3.57 -8.98 -20.12
C LEU A 166 3.93 -7.62 -20.73
N ARG A 167 3.33 -7.33 -21.89
CA ARG A 167 3.55 -6.10 -22.65
C ARG A 167 2.39 -5.14 -22.58
N THR A 168 1.17 -5.69 -22.55
CA THR A 168 -0.05 -4.88 -22.45
C THR A 168 -0.93 -5.38 -21.31
N LEU A 169 -1.40 -4.43 -20.51
CA LEU A 169 -2.31 -4.68 -19.41
C LEU A 169 -3.52 -3.77 -19.54
N ARG A 170 -4.70 -4.36 -19.73
CA ARG A 170 -5.94 -3.63 -19.73
C ARG A 170 -6.78 -4.03 -18.53
N LEU A 171 -6.97 -3.07 -17.65
CA LEU A 171 -7.77 -3.16 -16.44
C LEU A 171 -9.02 -2.29 -16.69
N PRO A 172 -10.22 -2.85 -16.68
CA PRO A 172 -11.44 -2.02 -16.82
C PRO A 172 -11.70 -1.23 -15.53
N ASP A 173 -12.91 -1.27 -15.01
CA ASP A 173 -13.31 -0.49 -13.85
C ASP A 173 -12.69 -1.05 -12.57
N ILE A 174 -12.04 -0.18 -11.79
CA ILE A 174 -11.50 -0.51 -10.47
C ILE A 174 -12.25 0.32 -9.43
N HIS A 175 -13.21 -0.32 -8.78
CA HIS A 175 -13.91 0.27 -7.64
C HIS A 175 -13.07 0.08 -6.37
N GLY A 176 -12.32 1.11 -6.03
CA GLY A 176 -11.36 1.14 -4.93
C GLY A 176 -10.00 1.66 -5.36
N GLN A 177 -8.97 1.30 -4.62
CA GLN A 177 -7.59 1.71 -4.91
C GLN A 177 -7.00 0.88 -6.05
N VAL A 178 -6.39 1.56 -7.03
CA VAL A 178 -5.56 0.90 -8.05
C VAL A 178 -4.40 0.18 -7.37
N PRO A 179 -4.18 -1.11 -7.65
CA PRO A 179 -2.98 -1.79 -7.19
C PRO A 179 -1.74 -1.07 -7.73
N ALA A 180 -0.80 -0.73 -6.85
CA ALA A 180 0.48 -0.19 -7.29
C ALA A 180 1.18 -1.18 -8.22
N LEU A 181 1.59 -0.72 -9.40
CA LEU A 181 2.36 -1.52 -10.35
C LEU A 181 3.86 -1.45 -10.06
N SER A 182 4.28 -0.42 -9.32
CA SER A 182 5.63 -0.31 -8.79
C SER A 182 6.01 -1.56 -7.98
N GLY A 183 7.22 -2.05 -8.19
CA GLY A 183 7.69 -3.25 -7.47
C GLY A 183 7.03 -4.58 -7.85
N LEU A 184 6.07 -4.60 -8.79
CA LEU A 184 5.50 -5.85 -9.28
C LEU A 184 6.44 -6.68 -10.17
N GLY A 185 7.55 -6.10 -10.64
CA GLY A 185 8.51 -6.79 -11.50
C GLY A 185 7.92 -7.15 -12.87
N LEU A 186 7.48 -6.13 -13.61
CA LEU A 186 6.93 -6.20 -14.97
C LEU A 186 7.92 -5.55 -15.98
N PRO A 187 9.06 -6.17 -16.25
CA PRO A 187 10.21 -5.52 -16.89
C PRO A 187 10.00 -5.15 -18.37
N VAL A 188 8.97 -5.68 -19.02
CA VAL A 188 8.71 -5.45 -20.46
C VAL A 188 7.34 -4.83 -20.72
N LEU A 189 6.63 -4.40 -19.67
CA LEU A 189 5.32 -3.77 -19.78
C LEU A 189 5.43 -2.43 -20.53
N ARG A 190 4.65 -2.25 -21.61
CA ARG A 190 4.71 -1.06 -22.48
C ARG A 190 3.46 -0.20 -22.41
N SER A 191 2.30 -0.81 -22.29
CA SER A 191 1.04 -0.07 -22.29
C SER A 191 0.12 -0.56 -21.18
N ILE A 192 -0.47 0.41 -20.50
CA ILE A 192 -1.43 0.19 -19.43
C ILE A 192 -2.70 0.99 -19.74
N ARG A 193 -3.85 0.35 -19.67
CA ARG A 193 -5.14 1.01 -19.87
C ARG A 193 -6.11 0.66 -18.75
N TYR A 194 -6.83 1.67 -18.28
CA TYR A 194 -7.86 1.56 -17.23
C TYR A 194 -9.21 2.03 -17.76
N GLY A 195 -10.30 1.43 -17.26
CA GLY A 195 -11.65 1.99 -17.33
C GLY A 195 -11.88 3.02 -16.23
N ASP A 196 -13.02 2.91 -15.51
CA ASP A 196 -13.30 3.74 -14.35
C ASP A 196 -12.38 3.36 -13.18
N VAL A 197 -11.84 4.38 -12.50
CA VAL A 197 -10.92 4.18 -11.36
C VAL A 197 -11.34 5.10 -10.22
N ASP A 198 -11.59 4.54 -9.03
CA ASP A 198 -11.98 5.35 -7.89
C ASP A 198 -10.81 6.11 -7.27
N TYR A 199 -9.65 5.46 -7.12
CA TYR A 199 -8.51 6.07 -6.43
C TYR A 199 -7.15 5.55 -6.91
N ILE A 200 -6.22 6.46 -7.16
CA ILE A 200 -4.84 6.17 -7.52
C ILE A 200 -3.92 6.79 -6.48
N SER A 201 -3.18 5.94 -5.76
CA SER A 201 -2.23 6.40 -4.73
C SER A 201 -0.92 6.92 -5.33
N ALA A 202 -0.19 7.69 -4.53
CA ALA A 202 1.19 8.05 -4.84
C ALA A 202 2.04 6.80 -5.11
N GLY A 203 2.97 6.88 -6.06
CA GLY A 203 3.87 5.78 -6.42
C GLY A 203 3.19 4.61 -7.15
N SER A 204 1.94 4.75 -7.60
CA SER A 204 1.25 3.66 -8.30
C SER A 204 1.95 3.23 -9.59
N PHE A 205 2.71 4.12 -10.22
CA PHE A 205 3.42 3.89 -11.48
C PHE A 205 4.89 4.25 -11.38
N ASP A 206 5.54 3.86 -10.30
CA ASP A 206 6.97 4.09 -10.13
C ASP A 206 7.80 2.94 -10.68
N ASP A 207 9.01 3.27 -11.20
CA ASP A 207 10.02 2.30 -11.66
C ASP A 207 9.50 1.28 -12.69
N LEU A 208 8.83 1.80 -13.74
CA LEU A 208 8.35 1.01 -14.87
C LEU A 208 9.25 1.24 -16.09
N PRO A 209 10.30 0.43 -16.31
CA PRO A 209 11.41 0.76 -17.21
C PRO A 209 11.05 0.78 -18.70
N GLU A 210 10.03 0.02 -19.12
CA GLU A 210 9.65 -0.13 -20.53
C GLU A 210 8.27 0.50 -20.84
N VAL A 211 7.58 1.07 -19.85
CA VAL A 211 6.24 1.66 -20.07
C VAL A 211 6.37 2.90 -20.95
N GLU A 212 5.61 2.89 -22.04
CA GLU A 212 5.55 3.96 -23.04
C GLU A 212 4.25 4.77 -22.93
N GLU A 213 3.17 4.16 -22.44
CA GLU A 213 1.85 4.78 -22.38
C GLU A 213 1.02 4.32 -21.18
N ILE A 214 0.36 5.29 -20.51
CA ILE A 214 -0.65 5.06 -19.48
C ILE A 214 -1.93 5.77 -19.90
N VAL A 215 -3.06 5.04 -20.00
CA VAL A 215 -4.33 5.58 -20.48
C VAL A 215 -5.45 5.25 -19.50
N PHE A 216 -6.24 6.26 -19.16
CA PHE A 216 -7.49 6.14 -18.42
C PHE A 216 -8.65 6.46 -19.37
N ASP A 217 -9.38 5.42 -19.79
CA ASP A 217 -10.49 5.56 -20.73
C ASP A 217 -11.78 6.01 -20.02
N GLY A 218 -11.93 5.69 -18.74
CA GLY A 218 -13.09 5.99 -17.92
C GLY A 218 -12.88 7.14 -16.93
N LEU A 219 -13.79 7.22 -15.96
CA LEU A 219 -13.73 8.19 -14.86
C LEU A 219 -12.53 7.89 -13.94
N VAL A 220 -11.82 8.94 -13.54
CA VAL A 220 -10.83 8.88 -12.45
C VAL A 220 -11.35 9.69 -11.28
N GLY A 221 -11.56 9.01 -10.14
CA GLY A 221 -12.09 9.62 -8.92
C GLY A 221 -11.08 10.56 -8.27
N HIS A 222 -10.05 10.01 -7.64
CA HIS A 222 -8.99 10.80 -7.02
C HIS A 222 -7.61 10.28 -7.39
N MET A 223 -6.66 11.20 -7.57
CA MET A 223 -5.24 10.89 -7.75
C MET A 223 -4.41 11.62 -6.71
N ASP A 224 -3.52 10.90 -6.03
CA ASP A 224 -2.49 11.54 -5.19
C ASP A 224 -1.42 12.23 -6.04
N GLY A 225 -0.62 13.08 -5.40
CA GLY A 225 0.64 13.57 -5.98
C GLY A 225 1.66 12.43 -6.14
N TYR A 226 2.73 12.68 -6.91
CA TYR A 226 3.76 11.67 -7.25
C TYR A 226 3.17 10.41 -7.89
N LEU A 227 2.28 10.59 -8.85
CA LEU A 227 1.59 9.50 -9.52
C LEU A 227 2.55 8.60 -10.29
N VAL A 228 3.50 9.21 -11.02
CA VAL A 228 4.45 8.54 -11.91
C VAL A 228 5.86 9.07 -11.65
N THR A 229 6.77 8.16 -11.30
CA THR A 229 8.16 8.51 -11.02
C THR A 229 9.09 7.47 -11.68
N ASP A 230 10.25 7.91 -12.16
CA ASP A 230 11.32 7.03 -12.67
C ASP A 230 10.88 6.09 -13.82
N CYS A 231 10.08 6.61 -14.77
CA CYS A 231 9.64 5.88 -15.96
C CYS A 231 10.38 6.39 -17.23
N PRO A 232 11.56 5.85 -17.53
CA PRO A 232 12.49 6.44 -18.52
C PRO A 232 12.00 6.40 -19.97
N LYS A 233 11.05 5.52 -20.32
CA LYS A 233 10.51 5.39 -21.68
C LYS A 233 9.07 5.90 -21.82
N LEU A 234 8.49 6.42 -20.75
CA LEU A 234 7.13 6.91 -20.78
C LEU A 234 7.02 8.14 -21.68
N LYS A 235 6.13 8.07 -22.66
CA LYS A 235 5.87 9.14 -23.65
C LYS A 235 4.56 9.87 -23.40
N ARG A 236 3.53 9.16 -22.94
CA ARG A 236 2.18 9.70 -22.83
C ARG A 236 1.43 9.23 -21.59
N ILE A 237 0.69 10.15 -20.97
CA ILE A 237 -0.35 9.87 -19.97
C ILE A 237 -1.64 10.51 -20.46
N ILE A 238 -2.70 9.73 -20.65
CA ILE A 238 -3.95 10.21 -21.27
C ILE A 238 -5.14 9.91 -20.38
N PHE A 239 -5.92 10.94 -20.07
CA PHE A 239 -7.20 10.85 -19.38
C PHE A 239 -8.32 11.16 -20.37
N ASN A 240 -9.00 10.13 -20.88
CA ASN A 240 -10.10 10.29 -21.84
C ASN A 240 -11.42 10.58 -21.14
N GLY A 241 -11.64 10.03 -19.96
CA GLY A 241 -12.82 10.27 -19.14
C GLY A 241 -12.70 11.46 -18.19
N PRO A 242 -13.75 11.75 -17.43
CA PRO A 242 -13.73 12.82 -16.45
C PRO A 242 -12.85 12.49 -15.24
N VAL A 243 -12.26 13.53 -14.61
CA VAL A 243 -11.41 13.44 -13.43
C VAL A 243 -12.05 14.22 -12.29
N ALA A 244 -12.33 13.57 -11.16
CA ALA A 244 -12.97 14.24 -10.03
C ALA A 244 -11.99 15.11 -9.26
N SER A 245 -10.78 14.62 -8.99
CA SER A 245 -9.80 15.37 -8.21
C SER A 245 -8.38 14.91 -8.49
N THR A 246 -7.45 15.87 -8.44
CA THR A 246 -6.01 15.63 -8.51
C THR A 246 -5.34 16.16 -7.26
N GLY A 247 -4.48 15.36 -6.64
CA GLY A 247 -3.72 15.78 -5.47
C GLY A 247 -2.80 16.96 -5.75
N GLY A 248 -2.69 17.90 -4.80
CA GLY A 248 -1.98 19.17 -4.92
C GLY A 248 -0.46 19.10 -4.88
N ARG A 249 0.15 17.96 -5.29
CA ARG A 249 1.61 17.78 -5.30
C ARG A 249 2.10 17.45 -6.71
N GLN A 250 3.41 17.35 -6.85
CA GLN A 250 4.10 16.95 -8.06
C GLN A 250 3.44 15.72 -8.69
N PHE A 251 2.98 15.85 -9.93
CA PHE A 251 2.24 14.78 -10.61
C PHE A 251 3.18 13.76 -11.23
N VAL A 252 4.23 14.24 -11.92
CA VAL A 252 5.21 13.42 -12.64
C VAL A 252 6.62 13.86 -12.31
N LYS A 253 7.53 12.91 -12.11
CA LYS A 253 8.93 13.17 -11.84
C LYS A 253 9.84 12.18 -12.57
N ASN A 254 11.01 12.66 -13.06
CA ASN A 254 12.06 11.85 -13.67
C ASN A 254 11.57 10.93 -14.81
N CYS A 255 10.80 11.52 -15.76
CA CYS A 255 10.34 10.84 -16.97
C CYS A 255 10.87 11.58 -18.21
N PRO A 256 12.12 11.34 -18.61
CA PRO A 256 12.83 12.15 -19.63
C PRO A 256 12.23 12.08 -21.02
N GLU A 257 11.51 11.01 -21.37
CA GLU A 257 10.86 10.83 -22.65
C GLU A 257 9.40 11.29 -22.70
N LEU A 258 8.84 11.77 -21.58
CA LEU A 258 7.44 12.18 -21.48
C LEU A 258 7.19 13.43 -22.33
N GLU A 259 6.35 13.31 -23.34
CA GLU A 259 5.99 14.35 -24.31
C GLU A 259 4.58 14.92 -24.04
N GLU A 260 3.67 14.09 -23.52
CA GLU A 260 2.25 14.43 -23.41
C GLU A 260 1.62 13.97 -22.09
N VAL A 261 0.92 14.88 -21.43
CA VAL A 261 -0.09 14.57 -20.42
C VAL A 261 -1.39 15.24 -20.87
N ALA A 262 -2.38 14.43 -21.30
CA ALA A 262 -3.60 14.93 -21.90
C ALA A 262 -4.82 14.68 -21.00
N PHE A 263 -5.62 15.74 -20.79
CA PHE A 263 -6.93 15.67 -20.14
C PHE A 263 -8.00 15.96 -21.19
N ASN A 264 -8.63 14.94 -21.72
CA ASN A 264 -9.65 15.03 -22.75
C ASN A 264 -11.05 15.23 -22.16
N GLY A 265 -11.29 14.72 -20.94
CA GLY A 265 -12.55 14.84 -20.22
C GLY A 265 -12.62 16.04 -19.29
N LEU A 266 -13.81 16.24 -18.69
CA LEU A 266 -14.05 17.27 -17.68
C LEU A 266 -13.24 16.99 -16.41
N VAL A 267 -12.51 17.99 -15.92
CA VAL A 267 -11.81 17.92 -14.64
C VAL A 267 -12.57 18.76 -13.61
N PHE A 268 -13.01 18.14 -12.51
CA PHE A 268 -13.77 18.86 -11.49
C PHE A 268 -12.85 19.77 -10.67
N ALA A 269 -11.78 19.23 -10.10
CA ALA A 269 -10.83 20.00 -9.30
C ALA A 269 -9.38 19.65 -9.63
N THR A 270 -8.52 20.65 -9.71
CA THR A 270 -7.08 20.46 -9.95
C THR A 270 -6.23 21.10 -8.87
N GLY A 271 -5.11 20.44 -8.58
CA GLY A 271 -4.04 20.94 -7.72
C GLY A 271 -2.67 20.47 -8.21
N PHE A 272 -2.44 20.40 -9.52
CA PHE A 272 -1.19 19.86 -10.10
C PHE A 272 0.04 20.70 -9.73
N GLY A 273 1.05 20.02 -9.22
CA GLY A 273 2.42 20.53 -9.20
C GLY A 273 3.07 20.46 -10.59
N LYS A 274 4.06 21.29 -10.82
CA LYS A 274 4.82 21.28 -12.07
C LYS A 274 5.56 19.95 -12.23
N PRO A 275 5.67 19.42 -13.48
CA PRO A 275 6.55 18.29 -13.77
C PRO A 275 7.99 18.61 -13.35
N VAL A 276 8.70 17.61 -12.82
CA VAL A 276 10.11 17.73 -12.44
C VAL A 276 10.92 16.72 -13.22
N ASP A 277 12.06 17.14 -13.79
CA ASP A 277 12.96 16.29 -14.58
C ASP A 277 12.25 15.57 -15.74
N CYS A 278 11.33 16.29 -16.42
CA CYS A 278 10.60 15.85 -17.62
C CYS A 278 10.84 16.85 -18.76
N PRO A 279 12.06 16.91 -19.36
CA PRO A 279 12.49 18.01 -20.24
C PRO A 279 11.71 18.10 -21.55
N LYS A 280 11.07 17.03 -22.01
CA LYS A 280 10.26 17.01 -23.25
C LYS A 280 8.83 17.47 -23.02
N LEU A 281 8.34 17.46 -21.79
CA LEU A 281 6.98 17.88 -21.45
C LEU A 281 6.93 19.40 -21.36
N THR A 282 6.31 20.04 -22.35
CA THR A 282 6.19 21.51 -22.43
C THR A 282 4.95 22.06 -21.73
N GLY A 283 4.02 21.22 -21.35
CA GLY A 283 2.77 21.56 -20.67
C GLY A 283 1.76 20.43 -20.71
N TYR A 284 0.59 20.67 -20.14
CA TYR A 284 -0.51 19.73 -20.20
C TYR A 284 -1.40 20.03 -21.43
N THR A 285 -1.72 18.99 -22.21
CA THR A 285 -2.59 19.12 -23.38
C THR A 285 -4.07 19.04 -22.95
N GLN A 286 -4.91 19.95 -23.48
CA GLN A 286 -6.27 20.10 -23.01
C GLN A 286 -7.30 19.97 -24.11
N GLY A 287 -7.98 18.84 -24.13
CA GLY A 287 -9.30 18.70 -24.73
C GLY A 287 -10.43 19.09 -23.76
N GLY A 288 -10.24 18.84 -22.45
CA GLY A 288 -11.20 19.06 -21.39
C GLY A 288 -11.23 20.46 -20.77
N MET A 289 -12.15 20.67 -19.84
CA MET A 289 -12.31 21.91 -19.07
C MET A 289 -12.23 21.62 -17.58
N VAL A 290 -11.75 22.60 -16.81
CA VAL A 290 -11.67 22.56 -15.35
C VAL A 290 -12.76 23.41 -14.74
N LEU A 291 -13.43 22.88 -13.73
CA LEU A 291 -14.44 23.64 -12.98
C LEU A 291 -13.81 24.47 -11.84
N TYR A 292 -12.88 23.87 -11.09
CA TYR A 292 -12.31 24.49 -9.89
C TYR A 292 -10.81 24.23 -9.78
N GLY A 293 -10.06 25.13 -9.12
CA GLY A 293 -8.64 24.96 -8.83
C GLY A 293 -7.72 25.84 -9.66
N ASP A 294 -6.44 25.43 -9.80
CA ASP A 294 -5.44 26.19 -10.56
C ASP A 294 -5.75 26.14 -12.04
N THR A 295 -6.04 27.33 -12.60
CA THR A 295 -6.47 27.51 -13.97
C THR A 295 -5.35 27.98 -14.91
N ALA A 296 -4.13 28.13 -14.41
CA ALA A 296 -3.02 28.67 -15.21
C ALA A 296 -2.70 27.81 -16.44
N CYS A 297 -3.01 26.51 -16.37
CA CYS A 297 -2.74 25.55 -17.43
C CYS A 297 -4.01 25.02 -18.11
N PHE A 298 -5.23 25.45 -17.73
CA PHE A 298 -6.47 24.83 -18.17
C PHE A 298 -7.52 25.84 -18.64
N ARG A 299 -8.35 25.45 -19.63
CA ARG A 299 -9.58 26.17 -19.93
C ARG A 299 -10.58 25.90 -18.80
N THR A 300 -11.26 26.94 -18.36
CA THR A 300 -12.27 26.86 -17.31
C THR A 300 -13.68 26.79 -17.87
N ALA A 301 -14.57 26.06 -17.19
CA ALA A 301 -15.99 26.07 -17.45
C ALA A 301 -16.74 26.47 -16.18
N THR A 302 -17.81 27.23 -16.33
CA THR A 302 -18.77 27.46 -15.25
C THR A 302 -19.74 26.29 -15.15
N PRO A 303 -20.35 26.04 -13.96
CA PRO A 303 -21.40 25.03 -13.83
C PRO A 303 -22.55 25.18 -14.83
N ALA A 304 -22.91 26.43 -15.18
CA ALA A 304 -23.94 26.73 -16.20
C ALA A 304 -23.53 26.31 -17.63
N GLN A 305 -22.24 26.50 -17.98
CA GLN A 305 -21.70 26.04 -19.26
C GLN A 305 -21.67 24.52 -19.35
N VAL A 306 -21.29 23.85 -18.26
CA VAL A 306 -21.30 22.38 -18.16
C VAL A 306 -22.74 21.85 -18.30
N ALA A 307 -23.71 22.49 -17.65
CA ALA A 307 -25.09 22.08 -17.73
C ALA A 307 -25.70 22.25 -19.14
N ALA A 308 -25.18 23.21 -19.92
CA ALA A 308 -25.65 23.52 -21.27
C ALA A 308 -25.03 22.62 -22.36
N ASP A 309 -23.85 22.05 -22.14
CA ASP A 309 -23.20 21.15 -23.08
C ASP A 309 -23.57 19.68 -22.77
N PRO A 310 -24.16 18.92 -23.70
CA PRO A 310 -24.61 17.56 -23.41
C PRO A 310 -23.51 16.60 -23.00
N GLU A 311 -22.31 16.70 -23.55
CA GLU A 311 -21.19 15.80 -23.22
C GLU A 311 -20.58 16.15 -21.86
N MET A 312 -20.32 17.44 -21.60
CA MET A 312 -19.85 17.89 -20.30
C MET A 312 -20.88 17.58 -19.20
N ARG A 313 -22.18 17.75 -19.49
CA ARG A 313 -23.25 17.39 -18.56
C ARG A 313 -23.19 15.92 -18.18
N ARG A 314 -23.10 15.01 -19.16
CA ARG A 314 -22.99 13.57 -18.95
C ARG A 314 -21.79 13.22 -18.06
N GLN A 315 -20.65 13.85 -18.33
CA GLN A 315 -19.42 13.66 -17.53
C GLN A 315 -19.59 14.21 -16.11
N ALA A 316 -20.20 15.36 -15.93
CA ALA A 316 -20.49 15.93 -14.62
C ALA A 316 -21.47 15.08 -13.80
N GLU A 317 -22.50 14.52 -14.43
CA GLU A 317 -23.42 13.57 -13.80
C GLU A 317 -22.69 12.31 -13.32
N ALA A 318 -21.75 11.78 -14.11
CA ALA A 318 -20.90 10.64 -13.70
C ALA A 318 -19.99 11.00 -12.52
N LEU A 319 -19.39 12.21 -12.51
CA LEU A 319 -18.60 12.72 -11.41
C LEU A 319 -19.41 12.84 -10.11
N LEU A 320 -20.60 13.42 -10.17
CA LEU A 320 -21.49 13.54 -9.00
C LEU A 320 -21.95 12.17 -8.50
N ALA A 321 -22.25 11.23 -9.39
CA ALA A 321 -22.60 9.87 -9.02
C ALA A 321 -21.45 9.14 -8.33
N TYR A 322 -20.21 9.31 -8.82
CA TYR A 322 -19.02 8.80 -8.15
C TYR A 322 -18.88 9.38 -6.73
N LYS A 323 -18.95 10.70 -6.60
CA LYS A 323 -18.84 11.39 -5.32
C LYS A 323 -19.91 10.91 -4.31
N ARG A 324 -21.16 10.74 -4.75
CA ARG A 324 -22.24 10.18 -3.90
C ARG A 324 -21.93 8.76 -3.44
N ARG A 325 -21.43 7.89 -4.31
CA ARG A 325 -21.00 6.54 -3.90
C ARG A 325 -19.88 6.59 -2.88
N ALA A 326 -18.89 7.45 -3.07
CA ALA A 326 -17.79 7.64 -2.13
C ALA A 326 -18.30 8.13 -0.76
N LEU A 327 -19.35 8.93 -0.72
CA LEU A 327 -19.95 9.47 0.52
C LEU A 327 -20.84 8.47 1.28
N THR A 328 -21.32 7.41 0.64
CA THR A 328 -22.21 6.43 1.30
C THR A 328 -21.48 5.32 2.04
N LYS A 329 -20.19 5.14 1.78
CA LYS A 329 -19.37 4.12 2.45
C LYS A 329 -18.06 4.75 2.93
N PRO A 330 -17.83 4.86 4.26
CA PRO A 330 -16.53 5.31 4.77
C PRO A 330 -15.43 4.35 4.27
N SER A 331 -14.58 4.85 3.41
CA SER A 331 -13.40 4.16 2.89
C SER A 331 -12.25 5.17 2.80
N VAL A 332 -11.03 4.70 2.63
CA VAL A 332 -9.87 5.58 2.40
C VAL A 332 -10.15 6.54 1.24
N ASN A 333 -10.78 6.04 0.18
CA ASN A 333 -11.16 6.82 -1.01
C ASN A 333 -12.15 7.94 -0.68
N PHE A 334 -13.03 7.68 0.26
CA PHE A 334 -14.07 8.61 0.70
C PHE A 334 -13.49 9.87 1.35
N LEU A 335 -12.50 9.75 2.20
CA LEU A 335 -11.96 10.91 2.92
C LEU A 335 -11.02 11.74 2.07
N ARG A 336 -10.28 11.11 1.19
CA ARG A 336 -9.48 11.86 0.22
C ARG A 336 -10.37 12.59 -0.79
N ALA A 337 -11.51 12.01 -1.16
CA ALA A 337 -12.54 12.74 -1.89
C ALA A 337 -13.10 13.93 -1.09
N ILE A 338 -13.27 13.80 0.23
CA ILE A 338 -13.71 14.90 1.10
C ILE A 338 -12.61 15.94 1.31
N GLU A 339 -11.36 15.54 1.52
CA GLU A 339 -10.23 16.48 1.68
C GLU A 339 -9.98 17.30 0.42
N SER A 340 -10.20 16.69 -0.75
CA SER A 340 -10.05 17.36 -2.04
C SER A 340 -11.33 18.03 -2.52
N ASP A 341 -12.47 17.83 -1.83
CA ASP A 341 -13.78 18.25 -2.29
C ASP A 341 -14.31 19.43 -1.48
N ASN A 342 -14.46 20.52 -2.17
CA ASN A 342 -15.31 21.59 -1.70
C ASN A 342 -16.78 21.17 -1.93
N PHE A 343 -17.47 20.76 -0.88
CA PHE A 343 -18.87 20.34 -0.95
C PHE A 343 -19.79 21.41 -1.53
N ALA A 344 -19.52 22.68 -1.26
CA ALA A 344 -20.26 23.81 -1.81
C ALA A 344 -20.19 23.84 -3.34
N GLU A 345 -19.05 23.45 -3.90
CA GLU A 345 -18.83 23.38 -5.34
C GLU A 345 -19.56 22.21 -5.97
N SER A 346 -19.59 21.04 -5.29
CA SER A 346 -20.39 19.89 -5.72
C SER A 346 -21.89 20.20 -5.68
N ASP A 347 -22.37 20.88 -4.64
CA ASP A 347 -23.75 21.36 -4.56
C ASP A 347 -24.08 22.38 -5.66
N THR A 348 -23.17 23.30 -5.93
CA THR A 348 -23.33 24.30 -7.01
C THR A 348 -23.45 23.64 -8.38
N LEU A 349 -22.63 22.62 -8.65
CA LEU A 349 -22.70 21.82 -9.87
C LEU A 349 -24.01 21.03 -9.94
N ALA A 350 -24.40 20.35 -8.85
CA ALA A 350 -25.66 19.59 -8.80
C ALA A 350 -26.87 20.46 -9.07
N GLN A 351 -26.94 21.66 -8.47
CA GLN A 351 -28.00 22.63 -8.71
C GLN A 351 -28.04 23.10 -10.17
N ALA A 352 -26.88 23.38 -10.79
CA ALA A 352 -26.81 23.77 -12.19
C ALA A 352 -27.32 22.67 -13.13
N LEU A 353 -27.16 21.40 -12.78
CA LEU A 353 -27.66 20.25 -13.50
C LEU A 353 -29.15 19.97 -13.23
N GLY A 354 -29.78 20.67 -12.29
CA GLY A 354 -31.14 20.43 -11.83
C GLY A 354 -31.28 19.19 -10.94
N ASP A 355 -30.19 18.79 -10.28
CA ASP A 355 -30.12 17.64 -9.38
C ASP A 355 -30.33 18.08 -7.90
N ARG A 356 -30.59 17.10 -7.03
CA ARG A 356 -30.76 17.35 -5.58
C ARG A 356 -29.46 17.78 -4.91
N SER A 357 -29.58 18.47 -3.78
CA SER A 357 -28.42 18.86 -2.97
C SER A 357 -27.53 17.66 -2.65
N PHE A 358 -26.23 17.85 -2.82
CA PHE A 358 -25.23 16.85 -2.52
C PHE A 358 -25.10 16.57 -1.00
N ALA A 359 -25.33 17.60 -0.19
CA ALA A 359 -25.29 17.50 1.28
C ALA A 359 -26.40 16.58 1.83
N ALA A 360 -27.51 16.39 1.09
CA ALA A 360 -28.61 15.51 1.50
C ALA A 360 -28.24 14.01 1.45
N ASP A 361 -27.17 13.64 0.75
CA ASP A 361 -26.71 12.25 0.59
C ASP A 361 -25.70 11.81 1.65
N LEU A 362 -25.34 12.69 2.59
CA LEU A 362 -24.42 12.35 3.68
C LEU A 362 -25.07 11.35 4.64
N GLY A 363 -24.59 10.11 4.61
CA GLY A 363 -25.02 9.08 5.56
C GLY A 363 -24.65 9.43 7.02
N PRO A 364 -25.37 8.89 8.01
CA PRO A 364 -25.12 9.15 9.43
C PRO A 364 -23.70 8.75 9.88
N GLU A 365 -23.08 7.81 9.19
CA GLU A 365 -21.70 7.36 9.47
C GLU A 365 -20.64 8.39 9.04
N VAL A 366 -20.98 9.26 8.11
CA VAL A 366 -20.09 10.24 7.47
C VAL A 366 -20.03 11.55 8.25
N LEU A 367 -21.14 11.95 8.84
CA LEU A 367 -21.26 13.22 9.57
C LEU A 367 -20.23 13.36 10.71
N PRO A 368 -20.00 12.33 11.57
CA PRO A 368 -18.98 12.40 12.60
C PRO A 368 -17.57 12.56 12.04
N ILE A 369 -17.25 11.81 10.98
CA ILE A 369 -15.93 11.86 10.32
C ILE A 369 -15.68 13.24 9.75
N ARG A 370 -16.65 13.80 9.04
CA ARG A 370 -16.56 15.16 8.47
C ARG A 370 -16.39 16.24 9.55
N ARG A 371 -17.10 16.12 10.66
CA ARG A 371 -16.92 17.01 11.81
C ARG A 371 -15.48 16.93 12.33
N ASP A 372 -14.96 15.72 12.51
CA ASP A 372 -13.62 15.49 13.02
C ASP A 372 -12.54 16.04 12.07
N MET A 373 -12.76 15.97 10.76
CA MET A 373 -11.84 16.53 9.75
C MET A 373 -11.85 18.06 9.74
N ALA A 374 -12.96 18.68 10.06
CA ALA A 374 -13.08 20.15 10.14
C ALA A 374 -12.41 20.74 11.38
N MET A 375 -12.06 19.92 12.38
CA MET A 375 -11.40 20.34 13.61
C MET A 375 -9.90 20.55 13.40
N THR A 376 -9.29 21.45 14.17
CA THR A 376 -7.83 21.44 14.27
C THR A 376 -7.35 20.15 14.91
N LYS A 377 -6.10 19.74 14.65
CA LYS A 377 -5.55 18.48 15.20
C LYS A 377 -5.55 18.49 16.74
N LEU A 378 -5.27 19.66 17.33
CA LEU A 378 -5.32 19.85 18.77
C LEU A 378 -6.76 19.77 19.33
N ASP A 379 -7.73 20.43 18.69
CA ASP A 379 -9.14 20.36 19.13
C ASP A 379 -9.69 18.94 19.01
N LEU A 380 -9.28 18.24 17.95
CA LEU A 380 -9.63 16.82 17.77
C LEU A 380 -9.07 15.98 18.92
N LEU A 381 -7.80 16.17 19.33
CA LEU A 381 -7.21 15.49 20.48
C LEU A 381 -7.91 15.85 21.78
N LYS A 382 -8.28 17.13 21.99
CA LYS A 382 -9.04 17.58 23.16
C LYS A 382 -10.40 16.89 23.28
N SER A 383 -11.02 16.54 22.15
CA SER A 383 -12.29 15.81 22.10
C SER A 383 -12.15 14.30 22.38
N ALA A 384 -10.93 13.77 22.49
CA ALA A 384 -10.71 12.33 22.70
C ALA A 384 -11.29 11.88 24.05
N PRO A 385 -11.95 10.71 24.11
CA PRO A 385 -12.36 10.11 25.38
C PRO A 385 -11.15 9.85 26.30
N PRO A 386 -11.37 9.71 27.61
CA PRO A 386 -10.33 9.31 28.54
C PRO A 386 -9.88 7.87 28.28
N TYR A 387 -8.79 7.48 28.88
CA TYR A 387 -8.44 6.08 29.08
C TYR A 387 -9.25 5.53 30.27
N ALA A 388 -9.52 4.24 30.30
CA ALA A 388 -10.30 3.59 31.35
C ALA A 388 -9.67 2.24 31.71
N PRO A 389 -9.71 1.83 32.99
CA PRO A 389 -9.24 0.52 33.41
C PRO A 389 -9.95 -0.62 32.65
N ASP A 390 -9.20 -1.65 32.29
CA ASP A 390 -9.72 -2.89 31.73
C ASP A 390 -9.14 -4.13 32.44
N THR A 391 -9.32 -5.32 31.88
CA THR A 391 -8.81 -6.58 32.43
C THR A 391 -7.66 -7.17 31.62
N VAL A 392 -7.18 -6.46 30.62
CA VAL A 392 -6.09 -6.91 29.75
C VAL A 392 -4.79 -6.95 30.54
N GLN A 393 -4.05 -8.03 30.37
CA GLN A 393 -2.73 -8.19 30.94
C GLN A 393 -1.68 -8.20 29.84
N VAL A 394 -0.60 -7.45 30.01
CA VAL A 394 0.52 -7.39 29.07
C VAL A 394 1.80 -7.75 29.81
N SER A 395 2.55 -8.69 29.26
CA SER A 395 3.90 -9.01 29.75
C SER A 395 4.92 -8.24 28.92
N TRP A 396 5.50 -7.21 29.52
CA TRP A 396 6.54 -6.40 28.90
C TRP A 396 7.92 -6.99 29.19
N THR A 397 8.75 -7.18 28.17
CA THR A 397 10.12 -7.68 28.34
C THR A 397 11.13 -6.79 27.61
N TYR A 398 12.33 -6.76 28.12
CA TYR A 398 13.45 -5.94 27.63
C TYR A 398 14.69 -6.81 27.54
N ALA A 399 15.39 -6.77 26.40
CA ALA A 399 16.65 -7.48 26.26
C ALA A 399 17.70 -6.91 27.22
N ALA A 400 18.45 -7.81 27.84
CA ALA A 400 19.53 -7.41 28.72
C ALA A 400 20.74 -6.89 27.93
N PRO A 401 21.58 -5.99 28.46
CA PRO A 401 22.79 -5.50 27.78
C PRO A 401 23.78 -6.61 27.39
N SER A 402 23.64 -7.79 27.98
CA SER A 402 24.42 -9.00 27.65
C SER A 402 23.87 -9.74 26.42
N ASP A 403 22.76 -9.31 25.81
CA ASP A 403 22.33 -9.83 24.51
C ASP A 403 23.46 -9.64 23.50
N SER A 404 23.70 -10.65 22.67
CA SER A 404 24.87 -10.67 21.77
C SER A 404 24.86 -9.54 20.74
N LEU A 405 23.69 -9.12 20.28
CA LEU A 405 23.58 -8.00 19.32
C LEU A 405 23.76 -6.66 20.03
N LEU A 406 23.16 -6.48 21.21
CA LEU A 406 23.34 -5.27 22.01
C LEU A 406 24.79 -5.10 22.48
N ALA A 407 25.45 -6.19 22.87
CA ALA A 407 26.86 -6.15 23.21
C ALA A 407 27.73 -5.77 22.00
N LEU A 408 27.40 -6.26 20.82
CA LEU A 408 28.09 -5.90 19.58
C LEU A 408 27.87 -4.42 19.23
N ASP A 409 26.63 -3.90 19.33
CA ASP A 409 26.32 -2.50 19.11
C ASP A 409 27.11 -1.59 20.05
N ARG A 410 27.17 -1.97 21.34
CA ARG A 410 27.92 -1.25 22.39
C ARG A 410 29.40 -1.15 22.08
N GLU A 411 30.00 -2.25 21.63
CA GLU A 411 31.41 -2.30 21.24
C GLU A 411 31.68 -1.51 19.96
N TYR A 412 30.87 -1.75 18.91
CA TYR A 412 31.06 -1.16 17.58
C TYR A 412 31.01 0.37 17.61
N PHE A 413 30.06 0.93 18.35
CA PHE A 413 29.86 2.39 18.43
C PHE A 413 30.51 3.02 19.65
N ASN A 414 31.13 2.22 20.54
CA ASN A 414 31.66 2.69 21.84
C ASN A 414 30.59 3.45 22.64
N LEU A 415 29.39 2.84 22.78
CA LEU A 415 28.21 3.51 23.34
C LEU A 415 28.43 4.02 24.76
N ASP A 416 29.29 3.38 25.58
CA ASP A 416 29.69 3.89 26.91
C ASP A 416 30.23 5.32 26.82
N SER A 417 31.04 5.60 25.80
CA SER A 417 31.60 6.94 25.57
C SER A 417 30.55 7.91 25.06
N VAL A 418 29.62 7.43 24.21
CA VAL A 418 28.52 8.24 23.68
C VAL A 418 27.56 8.61 24.80
N ALA A 419 27.12 7.65 25.59
CA ALA A 419 26.22 7.87 26.71
C ALA A 419 26.86 8.76 27.79
N GLY A 420 28.15 8.59 28.02
CA GLY A 420 28.90 9.34 29.02
C GLY A 420 28.62 8.87 30.45
N THR A 421 29.22 9.57 31.41
CA THR A 421 29.20 9.22 32.85
C THR A 421 28.21 10.06 33.67
N GLY A 422 27.29 10.78 33.03
CA GLY A 422 26.26 11.59 33.68
C GLY A 422 25.16 10.76 34.35
N ASP A 423 24.13 11.46 34.84
CA ASP A 423 22.90 10.82 35.32
C ASP A 423 22.15 10.14 34.17
N ASP A 424 21.12 9.39 34.47
CA ASP A 424 20.31 8.65 33.50
C ASP A 424 19.67 9.58 32.45
N ILE A 425 19.20 10.75 32.82
CA ILE A 425 18.64 11.76 31.91
C ILE A 425 19.71 12.27 30.94
N SER A 426 20.90 12.57 31.42
CA SER A 426 22.03 12.99 30.58
C SER A 426 22.40 11.90 29.57
N ARG A 427 22.48 10.65 30.01
CA ARG A 427 22.79 9.50 29.13
C ARG A 427 21.71 9.29 28.08
N ILE A 428 20.44 9.35 28.45
CA ILE A 428 19.30 9.25 27.51
C ILE A 428 19.38 10.33 26.44
N ARG A 429 19.64 11.61 26.84
CA ARG A 429 19.75 12.72 25.91
C ARG A 429 20.97 12.62 24.99
N ASN A 430 22.09 12.14 25.49
CA ASN A 430 23.29 11.94 24.68
C ASN A 430 23.04 10.90 23.58
N LEU A 431 22.40 9.77 23.91
CA LEU A 431 22.05 8.74 22.95
C LEU A 431 21.00 9.22 21.95
N LEU A 432 20.02 10.02 22.38
CA LEU A 432 19.03 10.65 21.50
C LEU A 432 19.70 11.51 20.44
N CYS A 433 20.56 12.46 20.85
CA CYS A 433 21.26 13.35 19.93
C CYS A 433 22.20 12.58 19.01
N TRP A 434 22.90 11.57 19.56
CA TRP A 434 23.80 10.74 18.78
C TRP A 434 23.08 9.97 17.66
N VAL A 435 21.91 9.36 17.91
CA VAL A 435 21.16 8.66 16.86
C VAL A 435 20.65 9.65 15.81
N HIS A 436 20.19 10.84 16.22
CA HIS A 436 19.77 11.90 15.30
C HIS A 436 20.92 12.31 14.34
N ASP A 437 22.14 12.40 14.87
CA ASP A 437 23.33 12.77 14.11
C ASP A 437 23.89 11.60 13.26
N LEU A 438 23.59 10.35 13.65
CA LEU A 438 24.16 9.16 13.03
C LEU A 438 23.60 8.90 11.64
N VAL A 439 22.29 9.10 11.44
CA VAL A 439 21.59 8.81 10.19
C VAL A 439 20.59 9.91 9.87
N ARG A 440 20.39 10.16 8.57
CA ARG A 440 19.40 11.11 8.08
C ARG A 440 17.99 10.51 8.12
N HIS A 441 16.99 11.26 8.53
CA HIS A 441 15.59 10.88 8.37
C HIS A 441 15.15 11.00 6.91
N ASP A 442 14.49 9.95 6.40
CA ASP A 442 13.82 9.90 5.11
C ASP A 442 12.52 9.09 5.24
N GLY A 443 11.40 9.81 5.38
CA GLY A 443 10.07 9.20 5.57
C GLY A 443 9.58 8.35 4.40
N SER A 444 10.18 8.50 3.22
CA SER A 444 9.84 7.76 2.00
C SER A 444 10.69 6.52 1.79
N SER A 445 11.71 6.30 2.63
CA SER A 445 12.62 5.17 2.47
C SER A 445 11.98 3.84 2.85
N ASP A 446 12.26 2.80 2.08
CA ASP A 446 11.87 1.43 2.40
C ASP A 446 12.55 0.92 3.67
N ASN A 447 11.83 0.10 4.44
CA ASN A 447 12.40 -0.55 5.62
C ASN A 447 13.53 -1.50 5.21
N PRO A 448 14.71 -1.41 5.86
CA PRO A 448 15.81 -2.33 5.62
C PRO A 448 15.42 -3.79 5.88
N ARG A 449 16.08 -4.70 5.18
CA ARG A 449 15.87 -6.14 5.40
C ARG A 449 16.36 -6.59 6.77
N SER A 450 17.49 -6.06 7.21
CA SER A 450 18.04 -6.20 8.56
C SER A 450 17.84 -4.89 9.32
N GLN A 451 17.39 -4.98 10.55
CA GLN A 451 16.99 -3.84 11.36
C GLN A 451 17.78 -3.78 12.67
N THR A 452 19.03 -4.25 12.66
CA THR A 452 19.98 -3.98 13.76
C THR A 452 20.54 -2.57 13.61
N LEU A 453 20.96 -1.98 14.70
CA LEU A 453 21.58 -0.64 14.73
C LEU A 453 22.77 -0.55 13.75
N ILE A 454 23.68 -1.54 13.78
CA ILE A 454 24.85 -1.59 12.90
C ILE A 454 24.43 -1.74 11.42
N ASP A 455 23.53 -2.70 11.11
CA ASP A 455 23.16 -2.96 9.72
C ASP A 455 22.44 -1.76 9.08
N MET A 456 21.59 -1.08 9.85
CA MET A 456 20.92 0.14 9.40
C MET A 456 21.90 1.29 9.16
N TYR A 457 22.87 1.46 10.05
CA TYR A 457 23.93 2.46 9.89
C TYR A 457 24.81 2.18 8.66
N GLU A 458 25.28 0.94 8.49
CA GLU A 458 26.11 0.57 7.34
C GLU A 458 25.34 0.66 6.01
N LEU A 459 24.03 0.35 6.02
CA LEU A 459 23.17 0.55 4.86
C LEU A 459 23.09 2.03 4.50
N CYS A 460 22.84 2.91 5.46
CA CYS A 460 22.77 4.35 5.21
C CYS A 460 24.08 4.91 4.63
N ARG A 461 25.22 4.42 5.12
CA ARG A 461 26.54 4.82 4.61
C ARG A 461 26.78 4.32 3.19
N SER A 462 26.52 3.04 2.92
CA SER A 462 26.84 2.40 1.63
C SER A 462 25.94 2.89 0.51
N GLU A 463 24.66 3.06 0.78
CA GLU A 463 23.66 3.52 -0.20
C GLU A 463 23.46 5.04 -0.22
N ARG A 464 24.09 5.78 0.70
CA ARG A 464 23.92 7.23 0.87
C ARG A 464 22.45 7.64 1.02
N ARG A 465 21.68 6.86 1.76
CA ARG A 465 20.25 7.07 2.01
C ARG A 465 19.97 7.38 3.48
N GLY A 466 18.77 7.88 3.76
CA GLY A 466 18.20 7.94 5.09
C GLY A 466 17.37 6.71 5.46
N VAL A 467 16.79 6.75 6.65
CA VAL A 467 15.79 5.79 7.14
C VAL A 467 14.58 6.54 7.70
N ASN A 468 13.42 5.89 7.74
CA ASN A 468 12.20 6.52 8.26
C ASN A 468 12.20 6.61 9.80
N CYS A 469 11.20 7.31 10.36
CA CYS A 469 11.06 7.54 11.81
C CYS A 469 11.03 6.24 12.62
N ARG A 470 10.39 5.18 12.13
CA ARG A 470 10.35 3.87 12.79
C ARG A 470 11.75 3.27 12.93
N MET A 471 12.53 3.31 11.87
CA MET A 471 13.90 2.79 11.90
C MET A 471 14.80 3.59 12.85
N MET A 472 14.69 4.91 12.86
CA MET A 472 15.42 5.74 13.82
C MET A 472 15.02 5.43 15.27
N ALA A 473 13.72 5.23 15.53
CA ALA A 473 13.23 4.89 16.87
C ALA A 473 13.71 3.49 17.32
N ILE A 474 13.79 2.52 16.41
CA ILE A 474 14.38 1.19 16.68
C ILE A 474 15.87 1.33 17.00
N MET A 475 16.63 2.11 16.22
CA MET A 475 18.05 2.37 16.47
C MET A 475 18.28 2.97 17.87
N LEU A 476 17.47 3.95 18.26
CA LEU A 476 17.56 4.55 19.59
C LEU A 476 17.17 3.55 20.68
N THR A 477 16.15 2.73 20.46
CA THR A 477 15.75 1.68 21.41
C THR A 477 16.88 0.68 21.63
N GLU A 478 17.55 0.21 20.57
CA GLU A 478 18.70 -0.70 20.68
C GLU A 478 19.87 -0.05 21.42
N ALA A 479 20.22 1.20 21.10
CA ALA A 479 21.29 1.92 21.79
C ALA A 479 21.02 2.09 23.31
N LEU A 480 19.76 2.41 23.68
CA LEU A 480 19.37 2.53 25.08
C LEU A 480 19.41 1.19 25.81
N LEU A 481 18.89 0.11 25.18
CA LEU A 481 18.95 -1.23 25.75
C LEU A 481 20.40 -1.73 25.92
N ALA A 482 21.28 -1.44 24.97
CA ALA A 482 22.70 -1.77 25.05
C ALA A 482 23.39 -1.10 26.26
N GLU A 483 22.92 0.09 26.64
CA GLU A 483 23.38 0.83 27.83
C GLU A 483 22.61 0.49 29.11
N GLY A 484 21.77 -0.56 29.09
CA GLY A 484 20.99 -1.02 30.23
C GLY A 484 19.83 -0.12 30.62
N ILE A 485 19.39 0.75 29.71
CA ILE A 485 18.24 1.63 29.91
C ILE A 485 17.03 1.00 29.21
N PRO A 486 16.00 0.53 29.96
CA PRO A 486 14.79 0.01 29.33
C PRO A 486 14.16 1.04 28.38
N ALA A 487 13.84 0.61 27.18
CA ALA A 487 13.31 1.48 26.14
C ALA A 487 12.27 0.76 25.27
N ARG A 488 11.37 1.52 24.67
CA ARG A 488 10.36 1.06 23.71
C ARG A 488 10.26 2.06 22.57
N TYR A 489 10.15 1.61 21.32
CA TYR A 489 9.65 2.48 20.27
C TYR A 489 8.12 2.44 20.25
N LEU A 490 7.51 3.58 19.96
CA LEU A 490 6.06 3.78 19.99
C LEU A 490 5.58 4.29 18.65
N THR A 491 4.64 3.56 18.03
CA THR A 491 3.91 4.06 16.87
C THR A 491 2.73 4.90 17.36
N CYS A 492 2.82 6.20 17.14
CA CYS A 492 1.79 7.16 17.48
C CYS A 492 0.89 7.37 16.27
N GLN A 493 -0.42 7.16 16.43
CA GLN A 493 -1.38 7.07 15.31
C GLN A 493 -2.54 8.04 15.47
N PRO A 494 -3.09 8.55 14.35
CA PRO A 494 -4.21 9.48 14.35
C PRO A 494 -5.55 8.79 14.62
N LYS A 495 -6.54 9.55 15.07
CA LYS A 495 -7.94 9.09 15.26
C LYS A 495 -8.52 8.44 14.02
N LEU A 496 -8.23 9.02 12.88
CA LEU A 496 -8.73 8.60 11.57
C LEU A 496 -7.67 7.76 10.83
N TYR A 497 -7.05 6.79 11.52
CA TYR A 497 -5.96 5.97 10.97
C TYR A 497 -6.29 5.32 9.61
N ASP A 498 -7.53 4.85 9.44
CA ASP A 498 -8.00 4.28 8.16
C ASP A 498 -7.93 5.29 7.00
N PHE A 499 -7.72 6.57 7.29
CA PHE A 499 -7.85 7.68 6.36
C PHE A 499 -6.63 8.59 6.32
N ASP A 500 -5.91 8.65 7.43
CA ASP A 500 -4.63 9.35 7.55
C ASP A 500 -3.60 8.33 8.03
N SER A 501 -2.94 7.66 7.08
CA SER A 501 -1.90 6.67 7.37
C SER A 501 -0.57 7.30 7.80
N ASP A 502 -0.48 8.63 7.81
CA ASP A 502 0.70 9.34 8.30
C ASP A 502 0.75 9.26 9.83
N CYS A 503 1.45 8.26 10.33
CA CYS A 503 1.78 8.07 11.74
C CYS A 503 3.19 8.55 12.04
N HIS A 504 3.51 8.72 13.32
CA HIS A 504 4.87 9.03 13.74
C HIS A 504 5.39 8.01 14.75
N VAL A 505 6.67 7.70 14.69
CA VAL A 505 7.30 6.75 15.61
C VAL A 505 8.35 7.46 16.44
N ILE A 506 8.13 7.44 17.76
CA ILE A 506 9.05 7.97 18.76
C ILE A 506 9.63 6.84 19.60
N CYS A 507 10.52 7.16 20.53
CA CYS A 507 11.00 6.24 21.55
C CYS A 507 10.64 6.76 22.94
N VAL A 508 10.51 5.86 23.90
CA VAL A 508 10.49 6.18 25.34
C VAL A 508 11.59 5.43 26.05
N ALA A 509 12.25 6.09 26.97
CA ALA A 509 13.27 5.54 27.84
C ALA A 509 12.82 5.59 29.29
N TRP A 510 13.14 4.55 30.08
CA TRP A 510 12.86 4.57 31.50
C TRP A 510 13.93 5.36 32.25
N SER A 511 13.48 6.34 33.00
CA SER A 511 14.34 7.09 33.90
C SER A 511 14.20 6.56 35.33
N ASP A 512 15.29 6.06 35.89
CA ASP A 512 15.36 5.60 37.29
C ASP A 512 15.26 6.75 38.27
N SER A 513 15.88 7.88 37.95
CA SER A 513 15.85 9.08 38.79
C SER A 513 14.44 9.69 38.88
N LEU A 514 13.69 9.67 37.76
CA LEU A 514 12.32 10.18 37.69
C LEU A 514 11.27 9.09 37.98
N ARG A 515 11.66 7.80 37.97
CA ARG A 515 10.78 6.64 38.13
C ARG A 515 9.61 6.65 37.16
N LYS A 516 9.88 7.01 35.89
CA LYS A 516 8.89 7.05 34.82
C LYS A 516 9.52 6.94 33.43
N TRP A 517 8.72 6.66 32.46
CA TRP A 517 9.07 6.78 31.04
C TRP A 517 9.24 8.25 30.67
N VAL A 518 10.20 8.57 29.80
CA VAL A 518 10.40 9.90 29.24
C VAL A 518 10.35 9.87 27.72
N TRP A 519 9.78 10.92 27.13
CA TRP A 519 9.65 11.11 25.68
C TRP A 519 11.01 11.44 25.06
N VAL A 520 11.41 10.69 24.04
CA VAL A 520 12.58 10.96 23.20
C VAL A 520 12.28 10.61 21.74
N ASP A 521 12.52 11.55 20.84
CA ASP A 521 12.23 11.41 19.41
C ASP A 521 13.49 11.63 18.58
N PRO A 522 14.13 10.59 18.06
CA PRO A 522 15.37 10.72 17.29
C PRO A 522 15.18 11.39 15.93
N THR A 523 13.97 11.40 15.36
CA THR A 523 13.70 12.09 14.09
C THR A 523 13.95 13.58 14.17
N PHE A 524 13.65 14.17 15.32
CA PHE A 524 13.75 15.60 15.56
C PHE A 524 14.75 16.00 16.66
N ALA A 525 15.52 15.06 17.19
CA ALA A 525 16.30 15.24 18.42
C ALA A 525 15.45 15.85 19.54
N ALA A 526 14.16 15.45 19.61
CA ALA A 526 13.17 16.13 20.44
C ALA A 526 12.90 15.41 21.76
N TYR A 527 12.78 16.19 22.83
CA TYR A 527 12.20 15.78 24.11
C TYR A 527 11.32 16.91 24.64
N VAL A 528 10.39 16.57 25.50
CA VAL A 528 9.39 17.50 26.00
C VAL A 528 9.48 17.59 27.52
N THR A 529 9.45 18.84 28.03
CA THR A 529 9.46 19.11 29.47
C THR A 529 8.24 19.92 29.89
N ASP A 530 8.00 19.94 31.20
CA ASP A 530 7.12 20.94 31.80
C ASP A 530 7.82 22.31 31.91
N GLU A 531 7.10 23.28 32.46
CA GLU A 531 7.57 24.64 32.74
C GLU A 531 8.75 24.70 33.72
N ASN A 532 9.04 23.63 34.47
CA ASN A 532 10.14 23.53 35.43
C ASN A 532 11.35 22.77 34.85
N GLY A 533 11.27 22.32 33.61
CA GLY A 533 12.32 21.57 32.93
C GLY A 533 12.31 20.06 33.24
N LEU A 534 11.26 19.52 33.85
CA LEU A 534 11.11 18.10 34.11
C LEU A 534 10.67 17.38 32.83
N MET A 535 11.44 16.38 32.38
CA MET A 535 11.06 15.57 31.20
C MET A 535 9.74 14.86 31.42
N LEU A 536 8.91 14.91 30.38
CA LEU A 536 7.54 14.40 30.41
C LEU A 536 7.41 13.04 29.70
N HIS A 537 6.45 12.30 30.17
CA HIS A 537 5.96 11.06 29.61
C HIS A 537 4.96 11.33 28.47
N PRO A 538 4.85 10.49 27.42
CA PRO A 538 3.89 10.73 26.33
C PRO A 538 2.44 10.93 26.79
N GLY A 539 1.99 10.20 27.80
CA GLY A 539 0.66 10.39 28.37
C GLY A 539 0.51 11.72 29.09
N GLU A 540 1.57 12.22 29.78
CA GLU A 540 1.56 13.56 30.39
C GLU A 540 1.52 14.65 29.30
N VAL A 541 2.28 14.49 28.22
CA VAL A 541 2.26 15.41 27.08
C VAL A 541 0.85 15.46 26.47
N ARG A 542 0.24 14.29 26.21
CA ARG A 542 -1.13 14.19 25.70
C ARG A 542 -2.13 14.90 26.60
N GLU A 543 -2.07 14.66 27.91
CA GLU A 543 -3.02 15.27 28.86
C GLU A 543 -2.80 16.77 29.00
N ARG A 544 -1.54 17.24 28.95
CA ARG A 544 -1.23 18.67 28.95
C ARG A 544 -1.73 19.38 27.68
N LEU A 545 -1.61 18.74 26.51
CA LEU A 545 -2.21 19.22 25.26
C LEU A 545 -3.74 19.32 25.36
N ARG A 546 -4.38 18.31 25.95
CA ARG A 546 -5.84 18.28 26.13
C ARG A 546 -6.37 19.32 27.11
N THR A 547 -5.57 19.69 28.10
CA THR A 547 -5.94 20.59 29.20
C THR A 547 -5.27 21.96 29.14
N ASP A 548 -4.64 22.28 28.02
CA ASP A 548 -3.92 23.55 27.78
C ASP A 548 -2.86 23.88 28.83
N LYS A 549 -2.23 22.87 29.42
CA LYS A 549 -1.11 23.05 30.35
C LYS A 549 0.19 23.33 29.62
N PRO A 550 1.12 24.11 30.22
CA PRO A 550 2.38 24.45 29.57
C PRO A 550 3.18 23.23 29.15
N LEU A 551 3.78 23.29 27.97
CA LEU A 551 4.72 22.32 27.41
C LEU A 551 5.90 23.06 26.81
N VAL A 552 7.10 22.56 27.04
CA VAL A 552 8.35 23.11 26.51
C VAL A 552 9.03 22.04 25.66
N LEU A 553 9.18 22.36 24.36
CA LEU A 553 10.04 21.60 23.46
C LEU A 553 11.49 22.05 23.65
N ASN A 554 12.45 21.12 23.66
CA ASN A 554 13.86 21.51 23.72
C ASN A 554 14.23 22.44 22.54
N PRO A 555 15.05 23.48 22.79
CA PRO A 555 15.30 24.53 21.80
C PRO A 555 16.14 24.09 20.59
N ASP A 556 16.85 22.99 20.71
CA ASP A 556 17.70 22.36 19.68
C ASP A 556 16.97 21.30 18.84
N ALA A 557 15.67 21.09 19.08
CA ALA A 557 14.87 20.18 18.27
C ALA A 557 14.84 20.63 16.80
N ASN A 558 15.19 19.73 15.90
CA ASN A 558 15.29 20.04 14.47
C ASN A 558 15.08 18.77 13.61
N TRP A 559 14.72 18.97 12.34
CA TRP A 559 14.66 17.89 11.34
C TRP A 559 15.91 17.93 10.48
N ASN A 560 16.72 16.87 10.53
CA ASN A 560 17.92 16.65 9.71
C ASN A 560 18.94 17.82 9.75
N HIS A 561 19.01 18.62 10.81
CA HIS A 561 19.78 19.86 10.90
C HIS A 561 19.39 20.93 9.87
N GLU A 562 18.26 20.76 9.19
CA GLU A 562 17.79 21.64 8.12
C GLU A 562 16.64 22.54 8.57
N ALA A 563 15.78 22.05 9.47
CA ALA A 563 14.59 22.78 9.90
C ALA A 563 14.38 22.68 11.41
N ALA A 564 14.59 23.80 12.11
CA ALA A 564 14.28 23.91 13.53
C ALA A 564 12.78 23.66 13.79
N GLN A 565 12.47 23.03 14.90
CA GLN A 565 11.09 22.75 15.30
C GLN A 565 10.61 23.75 16.34
N THR A 566 9.37 24.19 16.20
CA THR A 566 8.66 24.92 17.26
C THR A 566 7.71 24.00 18.01
N LYS A 567 7.31 24.40 19.23
CA LYS A 567 6.30 23.68 20.01
C LYS A 567 4.98 23.58 19.21
N GLU A 568 4.61 24.65 18.52
CA GLU A 568 3.40 24.74 17.71
C GLU A 568 3.43 23.79 16.51
N ASP A 569 4.56 23.70 15.81
CA ASP A 569 4.68 22.82 14.65
C ASP A 569 4.78 21.34 15.07
N TYR A 570 5.66 21.05 16.04
CA TYR A 570 5.91 19.68 16.46
C TYR A 570 4.79 19.10 17.33
N LEU A 571 4.36 19.83 18.39
CA LEU A 571 3.35 19.28 19.33
C LEU A 571 1.92 19.58 18.88
N ASP A 572 1.56 20.84 18.58
CA ASP A 572 0.15 21.21 18.39
C ASP A 572 -0.38 20.80 17.02
N ARG A 573 0.45 20.83 15.96
CA ARG A 573 0.04 20.49 14.61
C ARG A 573 0.35 19.04 14.25
N TYR A 574 1.55 18.52 14.60
CA TYR A 574 1.99 17.20 14.16
C TYR A 574 1.69 16.11 15.20
N MET A 575 2.21 16.22 16.42
CA MET A 575 2.03 15.16 17.43
C MET A 575 0.61 15.12 18.00
N ALA A 576 -0.10 16.25 18.13
CA ALA A 576 -1.51 16.24 18.55
C ALA A 576 -2.37 15.35 17.65
N LYS A 577 -2.09 15.31 16.34
CA LYS A 577 -2.74 14.39 15.40
C LYS A 577 -2.44 12.93 15.75
N ASN A 578 -1.22 12.63 16.15
CA ASN A 578 -0.67 11.29 16.31
C ASN A 578 -0.74 10.73 17.75
N LEU A 579 -1.44 11.38 18.68
CA LEU A 579 -1.58 10.94 20.07
C LEU A 579 -2.94 10.32 20.41
N TYR A 580 -3.65 9.78 19.40
CA TYR A 580 -4.91 9.08 19.63
C TYR A 580 -4.69 7.62 20.03
N TYR A 581 -3.96 6.87 19.24
CA TYR A 581 -3.59 5.49 19.50
C TYR A 581 -2.09 5.43 19.67
N ILE A 582 -1.64 4.66 20.65
CA ILE A 582 -0.22 4.46 20.92
C ILE A 582 0.05 2.97 20.90
N GLU A 583 0.86 2.52 19.94
CA GLU A 583 1.22 1.12 19.78
C GLU A 583 2.67 0.90 20.17
N ALA A 584 2.94 -0.21 20.85
CA ALA A 584 4.28 -0.69 21.18
C ALA A 584 4.39 -2.20 20.99
N VAL A 585 5.62 -2.72 20.85
CA VAL A 585 5.85 -4.17 20.91
C VAL A 585 6.04 -4.63 22.35
N ALA A 586 5.42 -5.75 22.71
CA ALA A 586 5.53 -6.30 24.07
C ALA A 586 6.95 -6.78 24.40
N HIS A 587 7.72 -7.22 23.39
CA HIS A 587 9.08 -7.75 23.54
C HIS A 587 10.09 -6.80 22.91
N ASN A 588 10.77 -6.00 23.73
CA ASN A 588 11.73 -4.99 23.28
C ASN A 588 13.14 -5.61 23.22
N CYS A 589 13.58 -5.92 22.02
CA CYS A 589 14.84 -6.60 21.74
C CYS A 589 15.40 -6.14 20.39
N PRO A 590 16.66 -6.46 20.07
CA PRO A 590 17.23 -6.18 18.75
C PRO A 590 16.41 -6.82 17.61
N ARG A 591 16.28 -6.11 16.51
CA ARG A 591 15.53 -6.54 15.32
C ARG A 591 14.07 -6.93 15.60
N PRO A 592 13.28 -6.14 16.30
CA PRO A 592 11.95 -6.55 16.75
C PRO A 592 11.01 -6.90 15.57
N GLU A 593 11.23 -6.34 14.39
CA GLU A 593 10.44 -6.55 13.17
C GLU A 593 11.26 -7.15 12.00
N GLY A 594 12.51 -7.53 12.25
CA GLY A 594 13.43 -8.01 11.21
C GLY A 594 13.05 -9.36 10.62
N ARG A 595 13.51 -9.64 9.38
CA ARG A 595 13.30 -10.95 8.75
C ARG A 595 13.94 -12.07 9.59
N GLY A 596 13.14 -13.09 9.92
CA GLY A 596 13.56 -14.22 10.76
C GLY A 596 13.36 -14.00 12.24
N ALA A 597 12.96 -12.81 12.69
CA ALA A 597 12.44 -12.60 14.03
C ALA A 597 11.09 -13.33 14.23
N MET A 598 10.77 -13.68 15.46
CA MET A 598 9.39 -14.04 15.80
C MET A 598 8.50 -12.84 15.47
N ARG A 599 7.29 -13.11 14.96
CA ARG A 599 6.30 -12.05 14.77
C ARG A 599 6.14 -11.28 16.09
N PRO A 600 6.32 -9.95 16.10
CA PRO A 600 6.15 -9.18 17.33
C PRO A 600 4.68 -9.21 17.78
N THR A 601 4.46 -9.18 19.08
CA THR A 601 3.14 -8.95 19.67
C THR A 601 2.97 -7.44 19.83
N TYR A 602 2.02 -6.87 19.09
CA TYR A 602 1.68 -5.45 19.17
C TYR A 602 0.61 -5.20 20.23
N VAL A 603 0.86 -4.22 21.08
CA VAL A 603 -0.08 -3.74 22.10
C VAL A 603 -0.46 -2.31 21.79
N VAL A 604 -1.76 -2.02 21.71
CA VAL A 604 -2.26 -0.67 21.42
C VAL A 604 -3.06 -0.12 22.60
N LEU A 605 -2.66 1.05 23.07
CA LEU A 605 -3.43 1.85 24.01
C LEU A 605 -4.45 2.69 23.24
N ILE A 606 -5.74 2.49 23.51
CA ILE A 606 -6.84 3.22 22.86
C ILE A 606 -7.70 3.95 23.90
N PRO A 607 -8.26 5.13 23.59
CA PRO A 607 -9.26 5.76 24.44
C PRO A 607 -10.53 4.91 24.58
N GLU A 608 -11.24 5.07 25.69
CA GLU A 608 -12.48 4.33 25.98
C GLU A 608 -13.52 4.53 24.86
N GLY A 609 -14.17 3.44 24.44
CA GLY A 609 -15.22 3.47 23.42
C GLY A 609 -14.73 3.77 21.99
N MET A 610 -13.42 3.91 21.78
CA MET A 610 -12.86 4.09 20.45
C MET A 610 -12.79 2.76 19.69
N ARG A 611 -12.96 2.84 18.37
CA ARG A 611 -12.81 1.68 17.48
C ARG A 611 -11.33 1.27 17.40
N GLN A 612 -11.09 -0.02 17.38
CA GLN A 612 -9.77 -0.58 17.05
C GLN A 612 -9.36 -0.15 15.64
N ALA A 613 -8.23 0.56 15.54
CA ALA A 613 -7.79 1.16 14.29
C ALA A 613 -6.87 0.24 13.47
N ALA A 614 -5.99 -0.51 14.13
CA ALA A 614 -5.02 -1.36 13.45
C ALA A 614 -5.50 -2.82 13.42
N PRO A 615 -5.87 -3.37 12.25
CA PRO A 615 -6.39 -4.74 12.14
C PRO A 615 -5.36 -5.83 12.48
N ASP A 616 -4.07 -5.47 12.49
CA ASP A 616 -2.97 -6.41 12.72
C ASP A 616 -2.42 -6.40 14.16
N SER A 617 -2.95 -5.56 15.06
CA SER A 617 -2.53 -5.52 16.45
C SER A 617 -3.10 -6.70 17.23
N ASP A 618 -2.26 -7.32 18.06
CA ASP A 618 -2.61 -8.54 18.77
C ASP A 618 -3.38 -8.26 20.08
N VAL A 619 -3.11 -7.12 20.72
CA VAL A 619 -3.68 -6.75 22.01
C VAL A 619 -4.13 -5.29 22.01
N TYR A 620 -5.34 -5.03 22.47
CA TYR A 620 -5.86 -3.68 22.68
C TYR A 620 -6.17 -3.49 24.15
N THR A 621 -5.72 -2.39 24.72
CA THR A 621 -6.05 -2.01 26.10
C THR A 621 -6.52 -0.55 26.17
N THR A 622 -7.50 -0.29 27.01
CA THR A 622 -7.89 1.07 27.42
C THR A 622 -7.21 1.47 28.71
N ASP A 623 -6.52 0.53 29.37
CA ASP A 623 -5.88 0.75 30.67
C ASP A 623 -4.50 1.41 30.51
N TYR A 624 -4.44 2.65 30.96
CA TYR A 624 -3.22 3.45 30.95
C TYR A 624 -2.09 2.81 31.77
N ASP A 625 -2.39 2.30 32.96
CA ASP A 625 -1.38 1.77 33.88
C ASP A 625 -0.80 0.44 33.37
N THR A 626 -1.63 -0.41 32.77
CA THR A 626 -1.19 -1.65 32.10
C THR A 626 -0.27 -1.35 30.94
N PHE A 627 -0.58 -0.36 30.09
CA PHE A 627 0.28 -0.02 28.97
C PHE A 627 1.62 0.59 29.40
N TRP A 628 1.60 1.47 30.43
CA TRP A 628 2.77 2.20 30.90
C TRP A 628 3.45 1.59 32.13
N GLN A 629 3.18 0.32 32.39
CA GLN A 629 3.82 -0.41 33.47
C GLN A 629 5.33 -0.18 33.49
N ALA A 630 5.88 0.03 34.70
CA ALA A 630 7.32 0.11 34.92
C ALA A 630 7.99 -1.19 34.48
N PRO A 631 9.24 -1.13 33.96
CA PRO A 631 9.96 -2.35 33.59
C PRO A 631 10.23 -3.21 34.84
N ASP A 632 9.96 -4.51 34.71
CA ASP A 632 10.39 -5.49 35.71
C ASP A 632 11.92 -5.51 35.77
N ARG A 633 12.51 -5.47 36.97
CA ARG A 633 13.98 -5.47 37.20
C ARG A 633 14.47 -6.85 37.53
#